data_18cd2e3a21e5b49b5bb0036e25d4b861
#
_entry.id   18cd2e3a21e5b49b5bb0036e25d4b861
#
_cell.length_a   1.000
_cell.length_b   1.000
_cell.length_c   1.000
_cell.angle_alpha   90.00
_cell.angle_beta   90.00
_cell.angle_gamma   90.00
#
_symmetry.space_group_name_H-M   'P 1'
#
loop_
_entity.id
_entity.type
_entity.pdbx_description
1 polymer ?
#
loop_
_entity_poly.entity_id
_entity_poly.type
_entity_poly.pdbx_seq_one_letter_code
_entity_poly.pdbx_strand_id
1 'polypeptide(L)'
;MRRTILSPADFQTAPVPFTNNDLKARGFTKFALQDKSRFTQVFRGVWIETAPSTMVLCPPWADRNWLKQRTKFSALRLLHPSIVADSLTAAVLYGLPLPNRVIDRSTHVISDDPYLRIRRARVRLRRRAAFDRTDFYDLPIISGTDLFFALAPQLYDNELIAVGDAAISRRRSGPITSLELLRAHAEASGYLRERKKAERALALIRETVDSPRETWLRLWIIDNGFPEPVVHPSVDCSLVGATLHPDLGYPDIKLAIEYEGDHHRTSSIQFGVDIERRQLLEAEGWVVLRVSKRTDMARFKQLLASYLG
;
A
#
# COMPACT_ATOMS: atom_id res chain seq x y z
N MET A 1 -1.66 -1.58 -24.43
CA MET A 1 -1.04 -0.56 -23.58
C MET A 1 -1.82 0.75 -23.71
N ARG A 2 -2.72 1.08 -22.79
CA ARG A 2 -3.40 2.39 -22.81
C ARG A 2 -2.39 3.43 -22.32
N ARG A 3 -2.03 4.42 -23.12
CA ARG A 3 -1.29 5.61 -22.67
C ARG A 3 -2.17 6.33 -21.65
N THR A 4 -1.80 6.24 -20.37
CA THR A 4 -2.42 7.05 -19.32
C THR A 4 -2.10 8.51 -19.63
N ILE A 5 -3.13 9.32 -19.85
CA ILE A 5 -2.95 10.78 -20.01
C ILE A 5 -2.57 11.30 -18.62
N LEU A 6 -1.31 11.77 -18.47
CA LEU A 6 -0.81 12.34 -17.24
C LEU A 6 -1.53 13.66 -16.93
N SER A 7 -1.95 13.85 -15.71
CA SER A 7 -2.55 15.08 -15.21
C SER A 7 -1.54 15.89 -14.38
N PRO A 8 -1.74 17.18 -14.13
CA PRO A 8 -0.92 17.97 -13.22
C PRO A 8 -0.82 17.37 -11.80
N ALA A 9 -1.84 16.63 -11.37
CA ALA A 9 -1.86 15.94 -10.08
C ALA A 9 -0.87 14.76 -9.99
N ASP A 10 -0.37 14.28 -11.13
CA ASP A 10 0.62 13.20 -11.18
C ASP A 10 2.07 13.69 -10.99
N PHE A 11 2.26 14.97 -10.66
CA PHE A 11 3.57 15.57 -10.44
C PHE A 11 3.64 16.29 -9.11
N GLN A 12 4.75 16.10 -8.42
CA GLN A 12 5.07 16.84 -7.18
C GLN A 12 6.52 17.30 -7.21
N THR A 13 6.80 18.41 -6.53
CA THR A 13 8.18 18.88 -6.34
C THR A 13 8.93 17.95 -5.40
N ALA A 14 10.02 17.36 -5.88
CA ALA A 14 10.86 16.48 -5.08
C ALA A 14 12.34 16.60 -5.43
N PRO A 15 13.24 16.23 -4.50
CA PRO A 15 14.66 16.19 -4.79
C PRO A 15 14.99 15.17 -5.88
N VAL A 16 15.72 15.60 -6.90
CA VAL A 16 16.32 14.73 -7.93
C VAL A 16 17.77 14.50 -7.57
N PRO A 17 18.17 13.25 -7.29
CA PRO A 17 19.55 12.92 -6.97
C PRO A 17 20.51 13.18 -8.15
N PHE A 18 21.73 13.55 -7.83
CA PHE A 18 22.81 13.74 -8.81
C PHE A 18 24.16 13.30 -8.22
N THR A 19 25.11 12.97 -9.09
CA THR A 19 26.46 12.56 -8.71
C THR A 19 27.44 13.73 -8.75
N ASN A 20 28.65 13.51 -8.24
CA ASN A 20 29.73 14.50 -8.40
C ASN A 20 30.05 14.80 -9.88
N ASN A 21 29.79 13.88 -10.78
CA ASN A 21 30.04 14.08 -12.22
C ASN A 21 28.99 15.01 -12.86
N ASP A 22 27.82 15.13 -12.26
CA ASP A 22 26.72 15.96 -12.77
C ASP A 22 26.84 17.43 -12.32
N LEU A 23 27.75 17.74 -11.39
CA LEU A 23 27.90 19.08 -10.81
C LEU A 23 28.07 20.17 -11.85
N LYS A 24 29.03 19.96 -12.80
CA LYS A 24 29.34 20.95 -13.84
C LYS A 24 28.13 21.24 -14.73
N ALA A 25 27.41 20.19 -15.14
CA ALA A 25 26.19 20.32 -15.94
C ALA A 25 25.06 21.05 -15.21
N ARG A 26 25.06 20.99 -13.85
CA ARG A 26 24.11 21.68 -12.98
C ARG A 26 24.58 23.10 -12.55
N GLY A 27 25.73 23.57 -13.06
CA GLY A 27 26.28 24.88 -12.71
C GLY A 27 26.88 24.94 -11.30
N PHE A 28 27.22 23.81 -10.68
CA PHE A 28 27.80 23.76 -9.33
C PHE A 28 29.27 23.37 -9.34
N THR A 29 29.99 23.84 -8.33
CA THR A 29 31.34 23.39 -8.02
C THR A 29 31.33 22.36 -6.88
N LYS A 30 32.42 21.61 -6.71
CA LYS A 30 32.58 20.73 -5.54
C LYS A 30 32.53 21.49 -4.21
N PHE A 31 32.97 22.75 -4.22
CA PHE A 31 32.94 23.60 -3.05
C PHE A 31 31.51 23.95 -2.61
N ALA A 32 30.59 24.11 -3.56
CA ALA A 32 29.18 24.35 -3.26
C ALA A 32 28.53 23.23 -2.40
N LEU A 33 29.01 21.99 -2.49
CA LEU A 33 28.50 20.86 -1.67
C LEU A 33 28.84 20.97 -0.18
N GLN A 34 29.68 21.90 0.23
CA GLN A 34 29.98 22.18 1.64
C GLN A 34 28.81 22.91 2.32
N ASP A 35 27.99 23.60 1.55
CA ASP A 35 26.78 24.24 2.04
C ASP A 35 25.69 23.20 2.38
N LYS A 36 25.67 22.81 3.66
CA LYS A 36 24.70 21.83 4.18
C LYS A 36 23.27 22.35 4.25
N SER A 37 23.05 23.66 4.16
CA SER A 37 21.71 24.23 4.08
C SER A 37 21.09 23.98 2.71
N ARG A 38 21.92 23.94 1.68
CA ARG A 38 21.51 23.76 0.29
C ARG A 38 21.59 22.31 -0.19
N PHE A 39 22.58 21.54 0.27
CA PHE A 39 22.84 20.20 -0.23
C PHE A 39 22.85 19.16 0.89
N THR A 40 22.22 18.01 0.63
CA THR A 40 22.26 16.84 1.50
C THR A 40 22.85 15.65 0.77
N GLN A 41 23.82 14.98 1.38
CA GLN A 41 24.38 13.75 0.85
C GLN A 41 23.47 12.56 1.18
N VAL A 42 22.91 11.92 0.15
CA VAL A 42 22.05 10.71 0.31
C VAL A 42 22.92 9.47 0.45
N PHE A 43 23.91 9.32 -0.43
CA PHE A 43 24.94 8.31 -0.38
C PHE A 43 26.29 8.96 -0.70
N ARG A 44 27.40 8.29 -0.33
CA ARG A 44 28.74 8.79 -0.71
C ARG A 44 28.81 9.01 -2.22
N GLY A 45 29.03 10.25 -2.64
CA GLY A 45 29.11 10.67 -4.03
C GLY A 45 27.76 10.96 -4.71
N VAL A 46 26.64 10.87 -3.98
CA VAL A 46 25.30 11.23 -4.50
C VAL A 46 24.63 12.24 -3.58
N TRP A 47 24.11 13.29 -4.16
CA TRP A 47 23.59 14.47 -3.49
C TRP A 47 22.18 14.81 -3.95
N ILE A 48 21.47 15.58 -3.16
CA ILE A 48 20.21 16.25 -3.50
C ILE A 48 20.26 17.70 -3.06
N GLU A 49 19.48 18.55 -3.71
CA GLU A 49 19.17 19.89 -3.22
C GLU A 49 18.11 19.80 -2.11
N THR A 50 18.30 20.56 -1.02
CA THR A 50 17.42 20.56 0.16
C THR A 50 16.08 21.23 -0.15
N ALA A 51 16.09 22.30 -1.00
CA ALA A 51 14.91 22.97 -1.51
C ALA A 51 14.71 22.61 -2.99
N PRO A 52 14.03 21.50 -3.30
CA PRO A 52 13.88 21.04 -4.67
C PRO A 52 12.91 21.93 -5.45
N SER A 53 13.26 22.20 -6.71
CA SER A 53 12.41 22.89 -7.69
C SER A 53 11.95 21.97 -8.82
N THR A 54 12.38 20.71 -8.83
CA THR A 54 12.09 19.78 -9.92
C THR A 54 10.80 19.03 -9.67
N MET A 55 9.91 19.08 -10.65
CA MET A 55 8.71 18.24 -10.67
C MET A 55 9.07 16.80 -11.04
N VAL A 56 8.57 15.86 -10.27
CA VAL A 56 8.77 14.43 -10.50
C VAL A 56 7.43 13.74 -10.64
N LEU A 57 7.40 12.73 -11.50
CA LEU A 57 6.23 11.87 -11.67
C LEU A 57 5.99 11.06 -10.39
N CYS A 58 4.76 11.10 -9.87
CA CYS A 58 4.36 10.42 -8.65
C CYS A 58 2.85 10.12 -8.65
N PRO A 59 2.39 9.11 -7.92
CA PRO A 59 0.96 8.87 -7.79
C PRO A 59 0.26 10.01 -7.01
N PRO A 60 -1.04 10.29 -7.28
CA PRO A 60 -1.77 11.37 -6.63
C PRO A 60 -1.82 11.25 -5.09
N TRP A 61 -1.70 10.04 -4.57
CA TRP A 61 -1.67 9.75 -3.13
C TRP A 61 -0.25 9.76 -2.52
N ALA A 62 0.79 10.12 -3.29
CA ALA A 62 2.16 10.14 -2.79
C ALA A 62 2.31 11.13 -1.64
N ASP A 63 2.77 10.64 -0.51
CA ASP A 63 3.08 11.41 0.68
C ASP A 63 4.58 11.71 0.81
N ARG A 64 4.97 12.39 1.87
CA ARG A 64 6.37 12.67 2.18
C ARG A 64 7.22 11.41 2.31
N ASN A 65 6.67 10.31 2.82
CA ASN A 65 7.40 9.05 2.95
C ASN A 65 7.66 8.40 1.58
N TRP A 66 6.66 8.43 0.71
CA TRP A 66 6.79 7.98 -0.68
C TRP A 66 7.90 8.75 -1.41
N LEU A 67 7.86 10.07 -1.36
CA LEU A 67 8.88 10.94 -1.99
C LEU A 67 10.28 10.67 -1.44
N LYS A 68 10.41 10.43 -0.14
CA LYS A 68 11.68 10.07 0.50
C LYS A 68 12.21 8.72 0.02
N GLN A 69 11.35 7.72 -0.11
CA GLN A 69 11.74 6.39 -0.63
C GLN A 69 12.12 6.45 -2.10
N ARG A 70 11.32 7.16 -2.92
CA ARG A 70 11.65 7.45 -4.32
C ARG A 70 13.04 8.07 -4.45
N THR A 71 13.30 9.14 -3.71
CA THR A 71 14.59 9.87 -3.76
C THR A 71 15.76 8.96 -3.39
N LYS A 72 15.64 8.16 -2.32
CA LYS A 72 16.70 7.23 -1.90
C LYS A 72 16.94 6.14 -2.94
N PHE A 73 15.87 5.54 -3.47
CA PHE A 73 15.98 4.50 -4.49
C PHE A 73 16.60 5.07 -5.78
N SER A 74 16.15 6.24 -6.25
CA SER A 74 16.72 6.91 -7.43
C SER A 74 18.19 7.26 -7.22
N ALA A 75 18.58 7.72 -6.01
CA ALA A 75 19.98 7.98 -5.66
C ALA A 75 20.85 6.72 -5.72
N LEU A 76 20.31 5.58 -5.29
CA LEU A 76 21.01 4.30 -5.34
C LEU A 76 21.18 3.81 -6.79
N ARG A 77 20.17 4.05 -7.65
CA ARG A 77 20.21 3.70 -9.08
C ARG A 77 21.28 4.45 -9.87
N LEU A 78 21.60 5.69 -9.49
CA LEU A 78 22.74 6.40 -10.12
C LEU A 78 24.07 5.68 -9.91
N LEU A 79 24.20 4.89 -8.86
CA LEU A 79 25.40 4.11 -8.54
C LEU A 79 25.32 2.67 -9.05
N HIS A 80 24.13 2.13 -9.17
CA HIS A 80 23.83 0.76 -9.53
C HIS A 80 22.61 0.72 -10.47
N PRO A 81 22.75 1.00 -11.77
CA PRO A 81 21.63 1.18 -12.70
C PRO A 81 20.72 -0.04 -12.87
N SER A 82 21.25 -1.25 -12.67
CA SER A 82 20.52 -2.53 -12.87
C SER A 82 19.61 -2.93 -11.70
N ILE A 83 19.63 -2.21 -10.57
CA ILE A 83 18.79 -2.57 -9.45
C ILE A 83 17.32 -2.22 -9.66
N VAL A 84 16.46 -3.02 -9.07
CA VAL A 84 15.00 -2.88 -9.07
C VAL A 84 14.53 -2.72 -7.62
N ALA A 85 13.54 -1.87 -7.36
CA ALA A 85 12.96 -1.73 -6.02
C ALA A 85 12.28 -3.04 -5.61
N ASP A 86 12.49 -3.45 -4.35
CA ASP A 86 12.04 -4.74 -3.83
C ASP A 86 11.48 -4.63 -2.42
N SER A 87 10.75 -5.64 -1.98
CA SER A 87 10.32 -5.82 -0.59
C SER A 87 9.70 -4.55 0.00
N LEU A 88 10.15 -4.08 1.18
CA LEU A 88 9.56 -2.91 1.87
C LEU A 88 9.67 -1.62 1.05
N THR A 89 10.73 -1.43 0.27
CA THR A 89 10.82 -0.25 -0.62
C THR A 89 9.77 -0.31 -1.72
N ALA A 90 9.60 -1.46 -2.37
CA ALA A 90 8.57 -1.66 -3.38
C ALA A 90 7.17 -1.49 -2.80
N ALA A 91 6.91 -2.06 -1.62
CA ALA A 91 5.61 -1.94 -0.96
C ALA A 91 5.25 -0.47 -0.65
N VAL A 92 6.20 0.35 -0.17
CA VAL A 92 5.99 1.80 0.04
C VAL A 92 5.72 2.50 -1.30
N LEU A 93 6.48 2.18 -2.34
CA LEU A 93 6.33 2.81 -3.66
C LEU A 93 5.00 2.44 -4.33
N TYR A 94 4.47 1.24 -4.11
CA TYR A 94 3.12 0.85 -4.53
C TYR A 94 2.01 1.39 -3.62
N GLY A 95 2.34 1.97 -2.46
CA GLY A 95 1.37 2.44 -1.46
C GLY A 95 0.66 1.31 -0.73
N LEU A 96 1.27 0.14 -0.64
CA LEU A 96 0.72 -0.98 0.11
C LEU A 96 0.76 -0.71 1.62
N PRO A 97 -0.21 -1.20 2.37
CA PRO A 97 -0.25 -1.04 3.81
C PRO A 97 0.85 -1.87 4.48
N LEU A 98 1.76 -1.20 5.17
CA LEU A 98 2.79 -1.86 5.96
C LEU A 98 2.62 -1.55 7.44
N PRO A 99 2.73 -2.54 8.33
CA PRO A 99 2.72 -2.28 9.77
C PRO A 99 4.00 -1.56 10.20
N ASN A 100 3.88 -0.65 11.17
CA ASN A 100 5.00 0.18 11.64
C ASN A 100 6.22 -0.65 12.09
N ARG A 101 6.00 -1.86 12.62
CA ARG A 101 7.07 -2.75 13.10
C ARG A 101 8.06 -3.20 12.04
N VAL A 102 7.64 -3.27 10.75
CA VAL A 102 8.52 -3.70 9.65
C VAL A 102 9.14 -2.52 8.90
N ILE A 103 8.64 -1.30 9.11
CA ILE A 103 9.17 -0.11 8.44
C ILE A 103 10.56 0.19 8.99
N ASP A 104 11.58 -0.17 8.23
CA ASP A 104 12.95 0.19 8.53
C ASP A 104 13.42 1.39 7.69
N ARG A 105 14.65 1.85 7.95
CA ARG A 105 15.24 2.97 7.19
C ARG A 105 16.06 2.49 5.99
N SER A 106 16.02 1.20 5.67
CA SER A 106 16.80 0.60 4.60
C SER A 106 16.12 0.80 3.24
N THR A 107 16.93 0.80 2.19
CA THR A 107 16.47 0.70 0.82
C THR A 107 16.63 -0.76 0.37
N HIS A 108 15.52 -1.41 0.09
CA HIS A 108 15.46 -2.80 -0.34
C HIS A 108 15.46 -2.86 -1.87
N VAL A 109 16.38 -3.60 -2.43
CA VAL A 109 16.55 -3.74 -3.88
C VAL A 109 16.84 -5.19 -4.26
N ILE A 110 16.51 -5.54 -5.49
CA ILE A 110 16.79 -6.83 -6.09
C ILE A 110 17.59 -6.65 -7.39
N SER A 111 18.39 -7.64 -7.73
CA SER A 111 19.10 -7.72 -9.00
C SER A 111 19.21 -9.17 -9.45
N ASP A 112 19.22 -9.38 -10.76
CA ASP A 112 19.54 -10.64 -11.44
C ASP A 112 21.05 -10.86 -11.65
N ASP A 113 21.86 -9.81 -11.44
CA ASP A 113 23.31 -9.93 -11.49
C ASP A 113 23.85 -10.68 -10.24
N PRO A 114 24.37 -11.91 -10.40
CA PRO A 114 24.88 -12.70 -9.27
C PRO A 114 26.17 -12.12 -8.67
N TYR A 115 26.87 -11.26 -9.41
CA TYR A 115 28.13 -10.65 -8.98
C TYR A 115 27.94 -9.28 -8.32
N LEU A 116 26.78 -8.65 -8.48
CA LEU A 116 26.51 -7.36 -7.85
C LEU A 116 26.73 -7.43 -6.35
N ARG A 117 27.49 -6.49 -5.83
CA ARG A 117 27.73 -6.32 -4.38
C ARG A 117 27.52 -4.87 -4.01
N ILE A 118 26.60 -4.62 -3.07
CA ILE A 118 26.33 -3.27 -2.54
C ILE A 118 26.71 -3.25 -1.06
N ARG A 119 27.88 -2.71 -0.73
CA ARG A 119 28.36 -2.56 0.65
C ARG A 119 28.07 -1.15 1.16
N ARG A 120 26.77 -0.85 1.37
CA ARG A 120 26.33 0.45 1.89
C ARG A 120 25.41 0.23 3.09
N ALA A 121 25.61 1.06 4.12
CA ALA A 121 24.71 1.06 5.25
C ALA A 121 23.26 1.32 4.80
N ARG A 122 22.31 0.60 5.40
CA ARG A 122 20.88 0.72 5.11
C ARG A 122 20.50 0.43 3.64
N VAL A 123 21.25 -0.46 2.99
CA VAL A 123 20.88 -1.05 1.71
C VAL A 123 20.77 -2.56 1.90
N ARG A 124 19.65 -3.13 1.49
CA ARG A 124 19.38 -4.57 1.50
C ARG A 124 19.28 -5.05 0.07
N LEU A 125 20.31 -5.75 -0.41
CA LEU A 125 20.33 -6.36 -1.73
C LEU A 125 19.89 -7.80 -1.65
N ARG A 126 18.84 -8.16 -2.38
CA ARG A 126 18.47 -9.54 -2.70
C ARG A 126 18.93 -9.86 -4.11
N ARG A 127 19.42 -11.08 -4.34
CA ARG A 127 19.77 -11.58 -5.67
C ARG A 127 18.89 -12.76 -6.01
N ARG A 128 18.34 -12.76 -7.20
CA ARG A 128 17.52 -13.83 -7.74
C ARG A 128 17.71 -13.87 -9.25
N ALA A 129 17.99 -15.06 -9.80
CA ALA A 129 18.29 -15.24 -11.22
C ALA A 129 17.14 -14.81 -12.15
N ALA A 130 15.89 -14.94 -11.67
CA ALA A 130 14.71 -14.50 -12.41
C ALA A 130 13.66 -13.92 -11.45
N PHE A 131 13.08 -12.81 -11.84
CA PHE A 131 11.94 -12.16 -11.21
C PHE A 131 11.25 -11.25 -12.22
N ASP A 132 9.96 -11.02 -12.04
CA ASP A 132 9.22 -10.10 -12.89
C ASP A 132 9.33 -8.68 -12.37
N ARG A 133 9.46 -7.73 -13.29
CA ARG A 133 9.53 -6.30 -12.98
C ARG A 133 8.63 -5.49 -13.90
N THR A 134 8.26 -4.32 -13.44
CA THR A 134 7.51 -3.32 -14.19
C THR A 134 8.06 -1.93 -13.92
N ASP A 135 7.64 -0.95 -14.70
CA ASP A 135 7.89 0.46 -14.43
C ASP A 135 6.66 1.06 -13.75
N PHE A 136 6.87 1.70 -12.60
CA PHE A 136 5.84 2.38 -11.83
C PHE A 136 6.30 3.81 -11.53
N TYR A 137 5.67 4.79 -12.17
CA TYR A 137 6.06 6.20 -12.07
C TYR A 137 7.57 6.41 -12.33
N ASP A 138 8.08 5.90 -13.46
CA ASP A 138 9.48 5.92 -13.90
C ASP A 138 10.49 5.19 -12.98
N LEU A 139 9.99 4.36 -12.07
CA LEU A 139 10.82 3.56 -11.19
C LEU A 139 10.71 2.08 -11.55
N PRO A 140 11.82 1.38 -11.85
CA PRO A 140 11.80 -0.06 -12.00
C PRO A 140 11.53 -0.72 -10.65
N ILE A 141 10.48 -1.49 -10.60
CA ILE A 141 9.98 -2.10 -9.39
C ILE A 141 9.62 -3.57 -9.65
N ILE A 142 9.83 -4.44 -8.66
CA ILE A 142 9.40 -5.83 -8.75
C ILE A 142 7.90 -5.92 -9.00
N SER A 143 7.43 -6.90 -9.76
CA SER A 143 6.00 -7.11 -10.01
C SER A 143 5.20 -7.24 -8.70
N GLY A 144 3.93 -6.86 -8.71
CA GLY A 144 3.06 -7.01 -7.55
C GLY A 144 2.95 -8.46 -7.09
N THR A 145 2.97 -9.40 -8.03
CA THR A 145 2.94 -10.84 -7.75
C THR A 145 4.20 -11.28 -7.00
N ASP A 146 5.39 -11.03 -7.54
CA ASP A 146 6.65 -11.38 -6.86
C ASP A 146 6.82 -10.66 -5.52
N LEU A 147 6.33 -9.41 -5.43
CA LEU A 147 6.36 -8.62 -4.20
C LEU A 147 5.55 -9.26 -3.07
N PHE A 148 4.33 -9.73 -3.36
CA PHE A 148 3.49 -10.40 -2.36
C PHE A 148 4.25 -11.55 -1.67
N PHE A 149 4.88 -12.42 -2.45
CA PHE A 149 5.66 -13.54 -1.91
C PHE A 149 6.97 -13.09 -1.25
N ALA A 150 7.58 -12.00 -1.70
CA ALA A 150 8.76 -11.43 -1.05
C ALA A 150 8.44 -10.85 0.34
N LEU A 151 7.21 -10.42 0.59
CA LEU A 151 6.75 -9.88 1.87
C LEU A 151 6.31 -10.96 2.86
N ALA A 152 5.88 -12.14 2.40
CA ALA A 152 5.36 -13.21 3.25
C ALA A 152 6.25 -13.54 4.48
N PRO A 153 7.59 -13.59 4.39
CA PRO A 153 8.43 -13.86 5.55
C PRO A 153 8.50 -12.74 6.59
N GLN A 154 8.04 -11.52 6.25
CA GLN A 154 8.19 -10.32 7.08
C GLN A 154 6.89 -9.90 7.77
N LEU A 155 5.77 -10.36 7.25
CA LEU A 155 4.42 -9.98 7.69
C LEU A 155 3.76 -11.12 8.49
N TYR A 156 2.86 -10.79 9.39
CA TYR A 156 1.93 -11.75 9.97
C TYR A 156 0.84 -12.11 8.95
N ASP A 157 0.08 -13.19 9.23
CA ASP A 157 -0.94 -13.68 8.29
C ASP A 157 -1.96 -12.58 7.92
N ASN A 158 -2.53 -11.91 8.92
CA ASN A 158 -3.49 -10.83 8.70
C ASN A 158 -2.91 -9.60 7.97
N GLU A 159 -1.64 -9.31 8.19
CA GLU A 159 -0.93 -8.21 7.50
C GLU A 159 -0.66 -8.56 6.03
N LEU A 160 -0.32 -9.83 5.75
CA LEU A 160 -0.11 -10.31 4.39
C LEU A 160 -1.43 -10.32 3.60
N ILE A 161 -2.54 -10.68 4.26
CA ILE A 161 -3.89 -10.60 3.66
C ILE A 161 -4.22 -9.14 3.33
N ALA A 162 -3.99 -8.20 4.25
CA ALA A 162 -4.25 -6.78 3.99
C ALA A 162 -3.38 -6.20 2.85
N VAL A 163 -2.14 -6.67 2.72
CA VAL A 163 -1.27 -6.34 1.57
C VAL A 163 -1.84 -6.95 0.30
N GLY A 164 -2.33 -8.18 0.33
CA GLY A 164 -2.95 -8.86 -0.80
C GLY A 164 -4.23 -8.15 -1.25
N ASP A 165 -5.16 -7.85 -0.33
CA ASP A 165 -6.38 -7.08 -0.61
C ASP A 165 -6.03 -5.75 -1.31
N ALA A 166 -5.07 -4.99 -0.77
CA ALA A 166 -4.63 -3.73 -1.37
C ALA A 166 -3.94 -3.89 -2.73
N ALA A 167 -3.20 -4.99 -2.95
CA ALA A 167 -2.48 -5.24 -4.19
C ALA A 167 -3.39 -5.56 -5.37
N ILE A 168 -4.56 -6.17 -5.11
CA ILE A 168 -5.55 -6.50 -6.13
C ILE A 168 -6.70 -5.48 -6.23
N SER A 169 -6.76 -4.52 -5.30
CA SER A 169 -7.80 -3.48 -5.28
C SER A 169 -7.73 -2.59 -6.51
N ARG A 170 -8.90 -2.27 -7.07
CA ARG A 170 -9.03 -1.33 -8.20
C ARG A 170 -8.97 0.14 -7.77
N ARG A 171 -8.97 0.41 -6.47
CA ARG A 171 -8.81 1.77 -5.92
C ARG A 171 -7.36 2.26 -6.07
N ARG A 172 -7.13 3.53 -5.85
CA ARG A 172 -5.85 4.22 -6.04
C ARG A 172 -5.39 4.19 -7.50
N SER A 173 -4.23 3.60 -7.78
CA SER A 173 -3.63 3.55 -9.14
C SER A 173 -4.04 2.32 -9.95
N GLY A 174 -5.03 1.57 -9.48
CA GLY A 174 -5.43 0.27 -10.03
C GLY A 174 -4.63 -0.89 -9.44
N PRO A 175 -5.04 -2.14 -9.77
CA PRO A 175 -4.41 -3.33 -9.22
C PRO A 175 -2.97 -3.49 -9.76
N ILE A 176 -2.06 -3.90 -8.89
CA ILE A 176 -0.66 -4.20 -9.25
C ILE A 176 -0.46 -5.71 -9.48
N THR A 177 -1.45 -6.51 -9.17
CA THR A 177 -1.55 -7.95 -9.47
C THR A 177 -3.01 -8.37 -9.45
N SER A 178 -3.30 -9.66 -9.63
CA SER A 178 -4.64 -10.24 -9.46
C SER A 178 -4.57 -11.51 -8.61
N LEU A 179 -5.70 -11.91 -8.03
CA LEU A 179 -5.77 -13.16 -7.26
C LEU A 179 -5.43 -14.38 -8.12
N GLU A 180 -5.80 -14.35 -9.40
CA GLU A 180 -5.44 -15.38 -10.38
C GLU A 180 -3.93 -15.48 -10.57
N LEU A 181 -3.25 -14.36 -10.80
CA LEU A 181 -1.78 -14.31 -10.95
C LEU A 181 -1.06 -14.77 -9.68
N LEU A 182 -1.56 -14.40 -8.51
CA LEU A 182 -1.00 -14.84 -7.23
C LEU A 182 -1.14 -16.37 -7.06
N ARG A 183 -2.30 -16.95 -7.38
CA ARG A 183 -2.53 -18.40 -7.32
C ARG A 183 -1.66 -19.15 -8.33
N ALA A 184 -1.65 -18.70 -9.59
CA ALA A 184 -0.81 -19.29 -10.63
C ALA A 184 0.68 -19.29 -10.25
N HIS A 185 1.17 -18.17 -9.67
CA HIS A 185 2.55 -18.11 -9.19
C HIS A 185 2.83 -19.09 -8.04
N ALA A 186 1.89 -19.23 -7.10
CA ALA A 186 2.02 -20.18 -5.98
C ALA A 186 2.08 -21.63 -6.49
N GLU A 187 1.29 -21.98 -7.50
CA GLU A 187 1.26 -23.30 -8.11
C GLU A 187 2.53 -23.60 -8.92
N ALA A 188 2.96 -22.65 -9.76
CA ALA A 188 4.12 -22.81 -10.65
C ALA A 188 5.46 -22.80 -9.90
N SER A 189 5.53 -22.20 -8.71
CA SER A 189 6.78 -22.06 -7.97
C SER A 189 7.18 -23.35 -7.27
N GLY A 190 8.35 -23.92 -7.58
CA GLY A 190 8.90 -25.10 -6.91
C GLY A 190 9.18 -24.85 -5.43
N TYR A 191 9.83 -23.73 -5.11
CA TYR A 191 10.14 -23.32 -3.74
C TYR A 191 9.64 -21.89 -3.46
N LEU A 192 8.75 -21.79 -2.47
CA LEU A 192 8.32 -20.50 -1.90
C LEU A 192 8.59 -20.49 -0.40
N ARG A 193 9.34 -19.52 0.05
CA ARG A 193 9.50 -19.27 1.49
C ARG A 193 8.14 -18.89 2.07
N GLU A 194 7.76 -19.51 3.19
CA GLU A 194 6.45 -19.31 3.83
C GLU A 194 5.24 -19.70 2.95
N ARG A 195 5.40 -20.74 2.10
CA ARG A 195 4.34 -21.24 1.19
C ARG A 195 3.00 -21.41 1.89
N LYS A 196 2.95 -22.14 3.01
CA LYS A 196 1.70 -22.39 3.75
C LYS A 196 1.02 -21.09 4.23
N LYS A 197 1.81 -20.08 4.62
CA LYS A 197 1.28 -18.77 4.98
C LYS A 197 0.68 -18.06 3.77
N ALA A 198 1.39 -18.05 2.65
CA ALA A 198 0.90 -17.46 1.42
C ALA A 198 -0.40 -18.13 0.93
N GLU A 199 -0.48 -19.45 0.96
CA GLU A 199 -1.69 -20.21 0.59
C GLU A 199 -2.88 -19.88 1.50
N ARG A 200 -2.68 -19.81 2.84
CA ARG A 200 -3.74 -19.34 3.76
C ARG A 200 -4.18 -17.91 3.45
N ALA A 201 -3.22 -17.02 3.18
CA ALA A 201 -3.55 -15.65 2.81
C ALA A 201 -4.36 -15.58 1.52
N LEU A 202 -3.97 -16.33 0.47
CA LEU A 202 -4.67 -16.39 -0.81
C LEU A 202 -6.13 -16.89 -0.71
N ALA A 203 -6.43 -17.72 0.28
CA ALA A 203 -7.81 -18.15 0.54
C ALA A 203 -8.68 -17.02 1.12
N LEU A 204 -8.06 -16.04 1.80
CA LEU A 204 -8.74 -14.99 2.53
C LEU A 204 -8.64 -13.58 1.88
N ILE A 205 -7.88 -13.42 0.81
CA ILE A 205 -7.80 -12.17 0.04
C ILE A 205 -9.11 -11.90 -0.69
N ARG A 206 -9.59 -10.63 -0.66
CA ARG A 206 -10.83 -10.16 -1.31
C ARG A 206 -10.56 -8.89 -2.12
N GLU A 207 -11.13 -8.82 -3.35
CA GLU A 207 -10.87 -7.74 -4.32
C GLU A 207 -11.47 -6.40 -3.94
N THR A 208 -12.50 -6.40 -3.14
CA THR A 208 -13.33 -5.22 -2.87
C THR A 208 -12.96 -4.48 -1.59
N VAL A 209 -11.99 -4.95 -0.83
CA VAL A 209 -11.58 -4.33 0.43
C VAL A 209 -10.82 -3.02 0.17
N ASP A 210 -11.25 -1.96 0.83
CA ASP A 210 -10.74 -0.62 0.59
C ASP A 210 -9.67 -0.16 1.58
N SER A 211 -9.62 -0.77 2.75
CA SER A 211 -8.67 -0.39 3.78
C SER A 211 -8.15 -1.58 4.60
N PRO A 212 -6.94 -1.48 5.17
CA PRO A 212 -6.41 -2.51 6.07
C PRO A 212 -7.26 -2.70 7.34
N ARG A 213 -8.10 -1.73 7.69
CA ARG A 213 -9.00 -1.81 8.85
C ARG A 213 -10.22 -2.66 8.56
N GLU A 214 -10.75 -2.57 7.36
CA GLU A 214 -11.81 -3.47 6.89
C GLU A 214 -11.31 -4.90 6.82
N THR A 215 -10.10 -5.14 6.24
CA THR A 215 -9.45 -6.46 6.28
C THR A 215 -9.35 -6.98 7.71
N TRP A 216 -8.81 -6.15 8.62
CA TRP A 216 -8.66 -6.54 10.02
C TRP A 216 -10.00 -6.92 10.67
N LEU A 217 -11.05 -6.10 10.48
CA LEU A 217 -12.35 -6.33 11.07
C LEU A 217 -13.02 -7.59 10.51
N ARG A 218 -12.95 -7.79 9.20
CA ARG A 218 -13.44 -9.00 8.53
C ARG A 218 -12.77 -10.26 9.09
N LEU A 219 -11.44 -10.27 9.17
CA LEU A 219 -10.69 -11.39 9.72
C LEU A 219 -10.99 -11.62 11.20
N TRP A 220 -11.12 -10.54 11.98
CA TRP A 220 -11.50 -10.65 13.38
C TRP A 220 -12.87 -11.31 13.55
N ILE A 221 -13.83 -10.98 12.71
CA ILE A 221 -15.17 -11.60 12.70
C ILE A 221 -15.06 -13.11 12.43
N ILE A 222 -14.32 -13.50 11.40
CA ILE A 222 -14.09 -14.92 11.04
C ILE A 222 -13.38 -15.66 12.17
N ASP A 223 -12.31 -15.09 12.72
CA ASP A 223 -11.50 -15.69 13.79
C ASP A 223 -12.29 -15.88 15.11
N ASN A 224 -13.36 -15.12 15.29
CA ASN A 224 -14.28 -15.27 16.43
C ASN A 224 -15.46 -16.24 16.17
N GLY A 225 -15.43 -16.95 15.04
CA GLY A 225 -16.37 -18.02 14.71
C GLY A 225 -17.67 -17.56 14.04
N PHE A 226 -17.77 -16.31 13.62
CA PHE A 226 -18.90 -15.82 12.86
C PHE A 226 -18.74 -16.08 11.36
N PRO A 227 -19.82 -16.16 10.60
CA PRO A 227 -19.79 -16.22 9.15
C PRO A 227 -19.00 -15.04 8.57
N GLU A 228 -18.33 -15.25 7.43
CA GLU A 228 -17.65 -14.16 6.75
C GLU A 228 -18.67 -13.12 6.26
N PRO A 229 -18.54 -11.83 6.63
CA PRO A 229 -19.42 -10.78 6.15
C PRO A 229 -19.13 -10.49 4.66
N VAL A 230 -20.17 -10.07 3.95
CA VAL A 230 -20.02 -9.51 2.59
C VAL A 230 -19.28 -8.19 2.67
N VAL A 231 -18.25 -8.02 1.85
CA VAL A 231 -17.52 -6.75 1.74
C VAL A 231 -18.30 -5.84 0.78
N HIS A 232 -18.53 -4.60 1.20
CA HIS A 232 -19.25 -3.56 0.46
C HIS A 232 -20.60 -4.05 -0.12
N PRO A 233 -21.50 -4.64 0.70
CA PRO A 233 -22.81 -5.03 0.21
C PRO A 233 -23.53 -3.83 -0.41
N SER A 234 -24.25 -4.05 -1.49
CA SER A 234 -25.06 -3.01 -2.13
C SER A 234 -26.37 -2.83 -1.37
N VAL A 235 -26.68 -1.60 -0.99
CA VAL A 235 -27.94 -1.20 -0.36
C VAL A 235 -28.59 -0.11 -1.20
N ASP A 236 -29.65 -0.43 -1.87
CA ASP A 236 -30.38 0.53 -2.67
C ASP A 236 -31.25 1.41 -1.76
N CYS A 237 -30.96 2.70 -1.76
CA CYS A 237 -31.66 3.70 -0.96
C CYS A 237 -32.72 4.40 -1.80
N SER A 238 -33.97 3.99 -1.60
CA SER A 238 -35.14 4.47 -2.34
C SER A 238 -35.37 5.98 -2.19
N LEU A 239 -35.08 6.54 -1.02
CA LEU A 239 -35.26 7.96 -0.70
C LEU A 239 -34.41 8.91 -1.57
N VAL A 240 -33.25 8.47 -1.98
CA VAL A 240 -32.27 9.31 -2.71
C VAL A 240 -31.95 8.76 -4.10
N GLY A 241 -32.51 7.60 -4.47
CA GLY A 241 -32.22 6.94 -5.75
C GLY A 241 -30.76 6.56 -5.94
N ALA A 242 -30.05 6.24 -4.86
CA ALA A 242 -28.63 5.90 -4.85
C ALA A 242 -28.36 4.58 -4.15
N THR A 243 -27.28 3.90 -4.54
CA THR A 243 -26.82 2.68 -3.87
C THR A 243 -25.70 3.03 -2.89
N LEU A 244 -25.84 2.63 -1.62
CA LEU A 244 -24.83 2.74 -0.59
C LEU A 244 -24.09 1.41 -0.42
N HIS A 245 -22.83 1.50 0.01
CA HIS A 245 -21.98 0.34 0.24
C HIS A 245 -21.34 0.45 1.64
N PRO A 246 -21.93 -0.13 2.70
CA PRO A 246 -21.26 -0.24 4.01
C PRO A 246 -19.97 -1.04 3.87
N ASP A 247 -18.99 -0.84 4.79
CA ASP A 247 -17.70 -1.53 4.72
C ASP A 247 -17.86 -3.06 4.72
N LEU A 248 -18.68 -3.57 5.64
CA LEU A 248 -19.01 -4.99 5.78
C LEU A 248 -20.50 -5.15 6.08
N GLY A 249 -21.08 -6.31 5.80
CA GLY A 249 -22.46 -6.56 6.20
C GLY A 249 -22.97 -7.96 5.94
N TYR A 250 -24.17 -8.20 6.46
CA TYR A 250 -24.95 -9.42 6.27
C TYR A 250 -26.30 -9.02 5.65
N PRO A 251 -26.42 -9.05 4.32
CA PRO A 251 -27.62 -8.60 3.62
C PRO A 251 -28.91 -9.31 4.03
N ASP A 252 -28.81 -10.63 4.30
CA ASP A 252 -29.98 -11.47 4.63
C ASP A 252 -30.70 -11.02 5.90
N ILE A 253 -29.97 -10.41 6.83
CA ILE A 253 -30.49 -9.87 8.09
C ILE A 253 -30.42 -8.34 8.17
N LYS A 254 -30.05 -7.69 7.06
CA LYS A 254 -29.88 -6.23 6.95
C LYS A 254 -28.97 -5.64 8.04
N LEU A 255 -27.86 -6.28 8.31
CA LEU A 255 -26.86 -5.82 9.28
C LEU A 255 -25.64 -5.24 8.53
N ALA A 256 -25.37 -3.97 8.76
CA ALA A 256 -24.19 -3.26 8.28
C ALA A 256 -23.18 -3.07 9.40
N ILE A 257 -21.89 -3.16 9.09
CA ILE A 257 -20.78 -2.94 10.02
C ILE A 257 -19.83 -1.95 9.37
N GLU A 258 -19.58 -0.81 9.99
CA GLU A 258 -18.70 0.25 9.51
C GLU A 258 -17.52 0.46 10.45
N TYR A 259 -16.31 0.62 9.91
CA TYR A 259 -15.12 0.94 10.68
C TYR A 259 -14.85 2.44 10.66
N GLU A 260 -15.01 3.11 11.79
CA GLU A 260 -14.71 4.53 11.95
C GLU A 260 -13.20 4.78 12.12
N GLY A 261 -12.57 5.36 11.10
CA GLY A 261 -11.20 5.86 11.18
C GLY A 261 -11.09 7.17 11.98
N ASP A 262 -9.89 7.47 12.51
CA ASP A 262 -9.63 8.74 13.24
C ASP A 262 -9.75 10.00 12.36
N HIS A 263 -9.68 9.87 11.04
CA HIS A 263 -9.62 11.00 10.11
C HIS A 263 -10.96 11.72 9.91
N HIS A 264 -12.08 11.11 10.28
CA HIS A 264 -13.41 11.68 10.09
C HIS A 264 -13.81 12.74 11.14
N ARG A 265 -12.99 12.96 12.17
CA ARG A 265 -13.35 13.87 13.29
C ARG A 265 -12.96 15.33 13.07
N THR A 266 -12.27 15.67 11.99
CA THR A 266 -11.71 17.03 11.79
C THR A 266 -12.52 17.92 10.85
N SER A 267 -13.57 17.40 10.17
CA SER A 267 -14.42 18.17 9.27
C SER A 267 -15.90 18.05 9.68
N SER A 268 -16.54 19.19 9.98
CA SER A 268 -17.99 19.24 10.27
C SER A 268 -18.84 18.80 9.07
N ILE A 269 -18.36 19.03 7.86
CA ILE A 269 -19.02 18.61 6.61
C ILE A 269 -19.03 17.09 6.50
N GLN A 270 -17.88 16.43 6.72
CA GLN A 270 -17.77 14.97 6.68
C GLN A 270 -18.67 14.31 7.75
N PHE A 271 -18.70 14.88 8.95
CA PHE A 271 -19.58 14.39 10.03
C PHE A 271 -21.06 14.45 9.64
N GLY A 272 -21.51 15.52 8.95
CA GLY A 272 -22.88 15.63 8.43
C GLY A 272 -23.19 14.53 7.40
N VAL A 273 -22.29 14.30 6.47
CA VAL A 273 -22.42 13.23 5.43
C VAL A 273 -22.50 11.84 6.06
N ASP A 274 -21.70 11.58 7.11
CA ASP A 274 -21.69 10.28 7.80
C ASP A 274 -23.01 10.03 8.58
N ILE A 275 -23.63 11.10 9.15
CA ILE A 275 -24.95 11.00 9.78
C ILE A 275 -26.02 10.71 8.73
N GLU A 276 -26.05 11.45 7.65
CA GLU A 276 -27.02 11.28 6.56
C GLU A 276 -26.93 9.87 5.97
N ARG A 277 -25.72 9.39 5.68
CA ARG A 277 -25.48 8.03 5.18
C ARG A 277 -26.06 6.96 6.11
N ARG A 278 -25.87 7.11 7.42
CA ARG A 278 -26.44 6.19 8.39
C ARG A 278 -27.96 6.22 8.39
N GLN A 279 -28.57 7.41 8.39
CA GLN A 279 -30.03 7.58 8.36
C GLN A 279 -30.65 6.92 7.12
N LEU A 280 -29.97 6.99 5.96
CA LEU A 280 -30.40 6.34 4.75
C LEU A 280 -30.37 4.82 4.86
N LEU A 281 -29.32 4.22 5.44
CA LEU A 281 -29.26 2.79 5.71
C LEU A 281 -30.36 2.33 6.69
N GLU A 282 -30.58 3.09 7.77
CA GLU A 282 -31.63 2.82 8.76
C GLU A 282 -33.04 2.94 8.16
N ALA A 283 -33.26 3.88 7.23
CA ALA A 283 -34.54 4.03 6.51
C ALA A 283 -34.87 2.82 5.62
N GLU A 284 -33.84 2.15 5.09
CA GLU A 284 -34.01 0.88 4.35
C GLU A 284 -34.09 -0.36 5.28
N GLY A 285 -34.15 -0.13 6.60
CA GLY A 285 -34.31 -1.16 7.61
C GLY A 285 -33.02 -1.87 8.02
N TRP A 286 -31.85 -1.28 7.70
CA TRP A 286 -30.58 -1.83 8.11
C TRP A 286 -30.22 -1.38 9.54
N VAL A 287 -29.66 -2.31 10.31
CA VAL A 287 -28.99 -2.00 11.57
C VAL A 287 -27.52 -1.69 11.27
N VAL A 288 -27.02 -0.57 11.79
CA VAL A 288 -25.62 -0.16 11.54
C VAL A 288 -24.81 -0.27 12.82
N LEU A 289 -23.87 -1.23 12.87
CA LEU A 289 -22.89 -1.37 13.92
C LEU A 289 -21.62 -0.60 13.56
N ARG A 290 -21.10 0.20 14.50
CA ARG A 290 -19.86 0.96 14.29
C ARG A 290 -18.72 0.42 15.14
N VAL A 291 -17.58 0.22 14.50
CA VAL A 291 -16.35 -0.23 15.13
C VAL A 291 -15.28 0.82 14.95
N SER A 292 -14.55 1.14 15.99
CA SER A 292 -13.40 2.06 15.98
C SER A 292 -12.26 1.45 16.78
N LYS A 293 -11.09 2.08 16.75
CA LYS A 293 -9.96 1.63 17.60
C LYS A 293 -10.24 1.69 19.11
N ARG A 294 -11.33 2.37 19.54
CA ARG A 294 -11.76 2.49 20.95
C ARG A 294 -12.88 1.53 21.30
N THR A 295 -13.38 0.76 20.35
CA THR A 295 -14.48 -0.17 20.57
C THR A 295 -14.02 -1.31 21.49
N ASP A 296 -14.81 -1.60 22.52
CA ASP A 296 -14.63 -2.82 23.31
C ASP A 296 -15.04 -4.03 22.45
N MET A 297 -14.04 -4.76 21.98
CA MET A 297 -14.26 -5.89 21.08
C MET A 297 -14.94 -7.08 21.74
N ALA A 298 -14.86 -7.24 23.07
CA ALA A 298 -15.60 -8.28 23.78
C ALA A 298 -17.11 -7.97 23.78
N ARG A 299 -17.47 -6.71 24.02
CA ARG A 299 -18.85 -6.24 23.93
C ARG A 299 -19.36 -6.30 22.48
N PHE A 300 -18.52 -5.93 21.51
CA PHE A 300 -18.87 -6.04 20.09
C PHE A 300 -19.15 -7.50 19.69
N LYS A 301 -18.36 -8.46 20.18
CA LYS A 301 -18.61 -9.89 19.97
C LYS A 301 -19.99 -10.32 20.48
N GLN A 302 -20.35 -9.92 21.70
CA GLN A 302 -21.66 -10.23 22.28
C GLN A 302 -22.81 -9.62 21.47
N LEU A 303 -22.62 -8.36 21.05
CA LEU A 303 -23.61 -7.67 20.22
C LEU A 303 -23.75 -8.36 18.84
N LEU A 304 -22.64 -8.73 18.20
CA LEU A 304 -22.68 -9.43 16.91
C LEU A 304 -23.36 -10.81 17.04
N ALA A 305 -23.10 -11.55 18.13
CA ALA A 305 -23.75 -12.81 18.42
C ALA A 305 -25.27 -12.66 18.60
N SER A 306 -25.76 -11.54 19.13
CA SER A 306 -27.20 -11.31 19.28
C SER A 306 -27.94 -11.12 17.95
N TYR A 307 -27.22 -10.83 16.86
CA TYR A 307 -27.79 -10.73 15.51
C TYR A 307 -27.59 -12.00 14.66
N LEU A 308 -26.51 -12.72 14.90
CA LEU A 308 -26.11 -13.86 14.04
C LEU A 308 -26.46 -15.23 14.66
N GLY A 309 -26.79 -15.28 15.96
CA GLY A 309 -27.13 -16.50 16.67
C GLY A 309 -25.92 -17.17 17.30
#